data_94fc776233fc302005edeeac330b288a
#
_entry.id   94fc776233fc302005edeeac330b288a
#
_cell.length_a   1.000
_cell.length_b   1.000
_cell.length_c   1.000
_cell.angle_alpha   90.00
_cell.angle_beta   90.00
_cell.angle_gamma   90.00
#
_symmetry.space_group_name_H-M   'P 1'
#
loop_
_entity.id
_entity.type
_entity.pdbx_description
1 polymer ?
#
loop_
_entity_poly.entity_id
_entity_poly.type
_entity_poly.pdbx_seq_one_letter_code
_entity_poly.pdbx_strand_id
1 'polypeptide(L)'
;MNRAIHASLLFFLAFVMSVGGAFGQKVNYSEISKPFKNDPVFKTQKGAVKPGILQMPFITWAADGVTIHANGGERPNAGSKLGRAAGAPVKLERVDEFDKQLKAYVSGDSPFLRGTIGMINLAAEGLTAISPDLAPIVFMQLSWSTGADGFVAKGVNKLSDLKGKTIVVQRTGPHMDLVNVLLQDAGLTLADVTVKYVADITENPDNPVPGINDPAGAFRSDSTVDGAAAIYPDILTLTAGGTVGTGAEDSVKGAKPILTTRTASRVIADVYAVRSDWFAANPDRVKSIAKTLLEEQKFFRGHLDNVAKKKSADQAKLREFKQLSRPLAGIFLFDEAAVEDFVMWLGLDSELALFSGNEEFFGNDKSPVGFAAANKRIQSYYVAGGLISSQTLPAAAKFKWFESEAVPVPAAAVKPVFSSAQAVRAAAESSSAGELFSYTFGFPASMADLAWRDYPDVFTTIHEKVTRYGGAVVQLRGHADNMFHNFVRMKRSRGATTDERKVGGAFKKFPLPQVEEVANAANKLSYSRAFAVKRAYAQYLREHHGLSAQEMDLSRFDVKGMGVSDPKHSNPSSPQQRTENMRGELIIIGVESEIPLDFGMEDLR
;
A
#
# COMPACT_ATOMS: atom_id res chain seq x y z
N MET A 1 -18.75 4.44 -23.12
CA MET A 1 -17.75 4.74 -22.11
C MET A 1 -18.30 5.49 -20.88
N ASN A 2 -19.42 6.25 -20.98
CA ASN A 2 -19.95 7.08 -19.87
C ASN A 2 -21.09 6.45 -19.04
N ARG A 3 -21.46 5.18 -19.24
CA ARG A 3 -22.60 4.56 -18.50
C ARG A 3 -22.20 3.71 -17.30
N ALA A 4 -20.98 3.18 -17.24
CA ALA A 4 -20.52 2.36 -16.11
C ALA A 4 -20.08 3.22 -14.89
N ILE A 5 -19.53 4.40 -15.14
CA ILE A 5 -19.16 5.35 -14.07
C ILE A 5 -20.42 5.88 -13.34
N HIS A 6 -21.56 5.94 -14.05
CA HIS A 6 -22.82 6.40 -13.45
C HIS A 6 -23.54 5.37 -12.59
N ALA A 7 -23.29 4.08 -12.75
CA ALA A 7 -23.96 3.06 -11.95
C ALA A 7 -23.39 2.93 -10.54
N SER A 8 -22.08 3.00 -10.37
CA SER A 8 -21.44 3.01 -9.04
C SER A 8 -21.63 4.33 -8.30
N LEU A 9 -21.80 5.45 -9.02
CA LEU A 9 -22.13 6.74 -8.42
C LEU A 9 -23.59 6.83 -7.97
N LEU A 10 -24.53 6.14 -8.64
CA LEU A 10 -25.97 6.27 -8.35
C LEU A 10 -26.41 5.53 -7.07
N PHE A 11 -25.71 4.49 -6.64
CA PHE A 11 -26.08 3.79 -5.41
C PHE A 11 -25.62 4.49 -4.13
N PHE A 12 -24.49 5.20 -4.17
CA PHE A 12 -24.08 6.08 -3.06
C PHE A 12 -24.85 7.42 -3.05
N LEU A 13 -25.37 7.87 -4.21
CA LEU A 13 -26.16 9.12 -4.29
C LEU A 13 -27.61 8.97 -3.80
N ALA A 14 -28.18 7.76 -3.73
CA ALA A 14 -29.54 7.58 -3.23
C ALA A 14 -29.67 7.82 -1.71
N PHE A 15 -28.58 7.79 -0.96
CA PHE A 15 -28.56 8.07 0.49
C PHE A 15 -28.28 9.55 0.84
N VAL A 16 -27.83 10.36 -0.10
CA VAL A 16 -27.43 11.77 0.12
C VAL A 16 -28.56 12.77 -0.15
N MET A 17 -29.80 12.33 -0.42
CA MET A 17 -30.93 13.27 -0.53
C MET A 17 -31.64 13.57 0.79
N SER A 18 -30.90 13.71 1.88
CA SER A 18 -31.32 14.62 2.97
C SER A 18 -30.44 15.87 2.93
N VAL A 19 -30.61 16.67 1.90
CA VAL A 19 -30.02 18.02 1.82
C VAL A 19 -30.75 18.91 2.84
N GLY A 20 -30.29 18.84 4.08
CA GLY A 20 -30.52 19.79 5.14
C GLY A 20 -29.17 20.36 5.56
N GLY A 21 -28.71 21.43 4.88
CA GLY A 21 -27.76 22.42 5.37
C GLY A 21 -26.50 21.91 6.06
N ALA A 22 -25.50 21.48 5.31
CA ALA A 22 -24.15 21.24 5.84
C ALA A 22 -23.36 22.52 6.20
N PHE A 23 -24.03 23.66 6.27
CA PHE A 23 -23.48 24.91 6.76
C PHE A 23 -23.57 24.94 8.29
N GLY A 24 -22.53 24.50 8.97
CA GLY A 24 -22.39 24.68 10.41
C GLY A 24 -22.15 23.43 11.27
N GLN A 25 -22.04 22.23 10.72
CA GLN A 25 -21.68 21.07 11.54
C GLN A 25 -20.23 21.19 12.01
N LYS A 26 -20.04 21.09 13.32
CA LYS A 26 -18.72 21.15 13.96
C LYS A 26 -17.97 19.84 13.73
N VAL A 27 -16.69 19.92 13.36
CA VAL A 27 -15.80 18.76 13.33
C VAL A 27 -15.44 18.35 14.76
N ASN A 28 -15.67 17.10 15.10
CA ASN A 28 -15.35 16.53 16.41
C ASN A 28 -13.96 15.92 16.38
N TYR A 29 -12.95 16.72 16.69
CA TYR A 29 -11.60 16.23 16.82
C TYR A 29 -11.40 15.45 18.11
N SER A 30 -10.68 14.33 18.00
CA SER A 30 -10.26 13.49 19.11
C SER A 30 -8.80 13.77 19.48
N GLU A 31 -8.49 13.65 20.74
CA GLU A 31 -7.10 13.75 21.21
C GLU A 31 -6.46 12.37 21.31
N ILE A 32 -5.14 12.30 21.09
CA ILE A 32 -4.32 11.12 21.38
C ILE A 32 -3.21 11.49 22.34
N SER A 33 -3.08 10.72 23.41
CA SER A 33 -2.01 10.95 24.40
C SER A 33 -0.64 10.63 23.80
N LYS A 34 0.35 11.47 24.09
CA LYS A 34 1.73 11.24 23.69
C LYS A 34 2.62 11.12 24.92
N PRO A 35 3.18 9.93 25.24
CA PRO A 35 3.01 8.66 24.51
C PRO A 35 1.63 8.02 24.73
N PHE A 36 1.19 7.21 23.76
CA PHE A 36 -0.14 6.59 23.72
C PHE A 36 -0.43 5.69 24.94
N LYS A 37 0.58 5.07 25.55
CA LYS A 37 0.41 4.29 26.80
C LYS A 37 -0.24 5.10 27.94
N ASN A 38 -0.21 6.42 27.89
CA ASN A 38 -0.83 7.30 28.89
C ASN A 38 -2.31 7.59 28.57
N ASP A 39 -2.80 7.08 27.45
CA ASP A 39 -4.16 7.33 26.98
C ASP A 39 -5.20 6.72 27.96
N PRO A 40 -6.35 7.36 28.12
CA PRO A 40 -7.43 6.86 28.97
C PRO A 40 -7.90 5.43 28.66
N VAL A 41 -7.70 4.94 27.42
CA VAL A 41 -8.06 3.57 27.04
C VAL A 41 -7.31 2.52 27.88
N PHE A 42 -6.08 2.81 28.32
CA PHE A 42 -5.27 1.92 29.15
C PHE A 42 -5.55 2.02 30.65
N LYS A 43 -6.51 2.84 31.09
CA LYS A 43 -7.01 2.87 32.47
C LYS A 43 -8.05 1.78 32.72
N THR A 44 -8.43 1.00 31.72
CA THR A 44 -9.32 -0.15 31.85
C THR A 44 -8.69 -1.19 32.78
N GLN A 45 -9.46 -1.70 33.74
CA GLN A 45 -8.98 -2.72 34.66
C GLN A 45 -8.78 -4.06 33.92
N LYS A 46 -7.61 -4.68 34.11
CA LYS A 46 -7.33 -6.01 33.60
C LYS A 46 -8.29 -7.03 34.17
N GLY A 47 -8.97 -7.79 33.31
CA GLY A 47 -9.81 -8.93 33.66
C GLY A 47 -9.28 -10.24 33.11
N ALA A 48 -9.73 -11.36 33.69
CA ALA A 48 -9.54 -12.68 33.08
C ALA A 48 -10.46 -12.81 31.85
N VAL A 49 -10.02 -13.59 30.87
CA VAL A 49 -10.87 -13.87 29.68
C VAL A 49 -12.12 -14.62 30.13
N LYS A 50 -13.28 -14.11 29.75
CA LYS A 50 -14.59 -14.67 30.11
C LYS A 50 -14.75 -16.05 29.52
N PRO A 51 -15.19 -17.07 30.34
CA PRO A 51 -15.43 -18.40 29.83
C PRO A 51 -16.72 -18.47 28.98
N GLY A 52 -16.85 -19.53 28.22
CA GLY A 52 -18.07 -19.86 27.47
C GLY A 52 -18.04 -19.31 26.04
N ILE A 53 -18.66 -18.17 25.77
CA ILE A 53 -18.70 -17.58 24.43
C ILE A 53 -17.43 -16.74 24.23
N LEU A 54 -16.65 -17.05 23.19
CA LEU A 54 -15.52 -16.23 22.80
C LEU A 54 -16.00 -15.08 21.91
N GLN A 55 -15.73 -13.84 22.33
CA GLN A 55 -15.95 -12.68 21.50
C GLN A 55 -14.73 -12.44 20.64
N MET A 56 -14.94 -12.25 19.33
CA MET A 56 -13.89 -11.96 18.36
C MET A 56 -14.31 -10.74 17.53
N PRO A 57 -13.52 -9.67 17.52
CA PRO A 57 -13.85 -8.49 16.74
C PRO A 57 -13.62 -8.73 15.25
N PHE A 58 -14.41 -8.07 14.43
CA PHE A 58 -14.12 -7.80 13.02
C PHE A 58 -14.31 -6.30 12.75
N ILE A 59 -13.81 -5.82 11.63
CA ILE A 59 -13.95 -4.42 11.23
C ILE A 59 -14.68 -4.33 9.88
N THR A 60 -15.10 -3.15 9.52
CA THR A 60 -15.72 -2.87 8.20
C THR A 60 -14.67 -2.97 7.10
N TRP A 61 -14.35 -4.20 6.72
CA TRP A 61 -13.36 -4.57 5.72
C TRP A 61 -13.78 -5.84 4.99
N ALA A 62 -13.78 -5.82 3.65
CA ALA A 62 -14.33 -6.94 2.86
C ALA A 62 -13.67 -8.30 3.17
N ALA A 63 -12.36 -8.32 3.48
CA ALA A 63 -11.66 -9.56 3.83
C ALA A 63 -12.17 -10.20 5.14
N ASP A 64 -12.79 -9.44 6.06
CA ASP A 64 -13.42 -9.98 7.25
C ASP A 64 -14.65 -10.84 6.94
N GLY A 65 -15.21 -10.74 5.72
CA GLY A 65 -16.22 -11.64 5.21
C GLY A 65 -15.83 -13.12 5.29
N VAL A 66 -14.54 -13.43 5.17
CA VAL A 66 -13.97 -14.76 5.38
C VAL A 66 -14.23 -15.25 6.82
N THR A 67 -14.00 -14.42 7.81
CA THR A 67 -14.21 -14.73 9.23
C THR A 67 -15.69 -14.91 9.54
N ILE A 68 -16.55 -14.02 9.00
CA ILE A 68 -18.00 -14.10 9.19
C ILE A 68 -18.56 -15.39 8.57
N HIS A 69 -18.11 -15.73 7.35
CA HIS A 69 -18.53 -16.95 6.69
C HIS A 69 -18.05 -18.21 7.44
N ALA A 70 -16.81 -18.25 7.92
CA ALA A 70 -16.28 -19.34 8.73
C ALA A 70 -17.11 -19.58 10.02
N ASN A 71 -17.70 -18.51 10.57
CA ASN A 71 -18.58 -18.60 11.74
C ASN A 71 -20.06 -18.89 11.40
N GLY A 72 -20.44 -18.78 10.13
CA GLY A 72 -21.84 -18.88 9.69
C GLY A 72 -22.69 -17.69 10.13
N GLY A 73 -22.09 -16.50 10.21
CA GLY A 73 -22.68 -15.23 10.63
C GLY A 73 -22.07 -14.68 11.93
N GLU A 74 -22.66 -13.60 12.47
CA GLU A 74 -22.12 -12.87 13.63
C GLU A 74 -22.50 -13.54 14.98
N ARG A 75 -23.59 -14.30 15.02
CA ARG A 75 -24.12 -14.89 16.26
C ARG A 75 -23.23 -16.03 16.78
N PRO A 76 -23.22 -16.26 18.12
CA PRO A 76 -22.50 -17.39 18.71
C PRO A 76 -22.88 -18.73 18.08
N ASN A 77 -21.89 -19.46 17.52
CA ASN A 77 -22.12 -20.72 16.82
C ASN A 77 -21.00 -21.72 17.09
N ALA A 78 -21.26 -22.66 18.01
CA ALA A 78 -20.33 -23.74 18.32
C ALA A 78 -20.19 -24.77 17.18
N GLY A 79 -21.21 -24.90 16.34
CA GLY A 79 -21.26 -25.83 15.21
C GLY A 79 -20.60 -25.30 13.93
N SER A 80 -20.20 -24.02 13.90
CA SER A 80 -19.50 -23.42 12.77
C SER A 80 -18.09 -24.00 12.60
N LYS A 81 -17.44 -23.73 11.45
CA LYS A 81 -16.02 -24.07 11.26
C LYS A 81 -15.17 -23.39 12.33
N LEU A 82 -15.41 -22.06 12.54
CA LEU A 82 -14.68 -21.26 13.49
C LEU A 82 -14.95 -21.69 14.95
N GLY A 83 -16.22 -21.97 15.31
CA GLY A 83 -16.59 -22.42 16.64
C GLY A 83 -15.95 -23.77 17.00
N ARG A 84 -15.91 -24.72 16.07
CA ARG A 84 -15.19 -26.01 16.27
C ARG A 84 -13.68 -25.79 16.44
N ALA A 85 -13.07 -24.93 15.62
CA ALA A 85 -11.65 -24.61 15.73
C ALA A 85 -11.31 -23.93 17.08
N ALA A 86 -12.16 -23.03 17.52
CA ALA A 86 -12.02 -22.33 18.79
C ALA A 86 -12.34 -23.20 20.02
N GLY A 87 -13.01 -24.34 19.83
CA GLY A 87 -13.51 -25.20 20.92
C GLY A 87 -14.55 -24.51 21.82
N ALA A 88 -15.26 -23.49 21.30
CA ALA A 88 -16.30 -22.72 21.97
C ALA A 88 -17.15 -21.97 20.94
N PRO A 89 -18.41 -21.60 21.27
CA PRO A 89 -19.17 -20.68 20.43
C PRO A 89 -18.42 -19.36 20.26
N VAL A 90 -18.25 -18.89 19.01
CA VAL A 90 -17.64 -17.59 18.71
C VAL A 90 -18.75 -16.61 18.36
N LYS A 91 -18.81 -15.49 19.05
CA LYS A 91 -19.58 -14.29 18.72
C LYS A 91 -18.67 -13.34 17.95
N LEU A 92 -19.04 -13.01 16.74
CA LEU A 92 -18.37 -11.94 16.00
C LEU A 92 -19.05 -10.61 16.27
N GLU A 93 -18.26 -9.56 16.42
CA GLU A 93 -18.77 -8.22 16.70
C GLU A 93 -18.00 -7.20 15.86
N ARG A 94 -18.76 -6.34 15.14
CA ARG A 94 -18.18 -5.23 14.39
C ARG A 94 -17.68 -4.17 15.38
N VAL A 95 -16.38 -3.91 15.37
CA VAL A 95 -15.76 -2.92 16.27
C VAL A 95 -14.70 -2.14 15.49
N ASP A 96 -15.13 -1.13 14.74
CA ASP A 96 -14.25 -0.28 13.91
C ASP A 96 -13.39 0.66 14.76
N GLU A 97 -13.89 1.08 15.93
CA GLU A 97 -13.13 1.88 16.87
C GLU A 97 -12.15 0.99 17.67
N PHE A 98 -10.87 1.06 17.34
CA PHE A 98 -9.84 0.23 17.97
C PHE A 98 -9.75 0.40 19.48
N ASP A 99 -10.05 1.58 20.01
CA ASP A 99 -10.11 1.83 21.45
C ASP A 99 -11.16 0.97 22.18
N LYS A 100 -12.29 0.69 21.53
CA LYS A 100 -13.30 -0.24 22.07
C LYS A 100 -12.77 -1.67 22.09
N GLN A 101 -12.05 -2.08 21.05
CA GLN A 101 -11.38 -3.38 21.03
C GLN A 101 -10.34 -3.47 22.16
N LEU A 102 -9.52 -2.43 22.37
CA LEU A 102 -8.53 -2.40 23.45
C LEU A 102 -9.17 -2.54 24.84
N LYS A 103 -10.29 -1.86 25.08
CA LYS A 103 -11.04 -2.00 26.33
C LYS A 103 -11.55 -3.43 26.54
N ALA A 104 -12.18 -4.03 25.53
CA ALA A 104 -12.65 -5.41 25.60
C ALA A 104 -11.52 -6.43 25.79
N TYR A 105 -10.38 -6.16 25.17
CA TYR A 105 -9.18 -6.98 25.30
C TYR A 105 -8.59 -6.92 26.72
N VAL A 106 -8.46 -5.74 27.28
CA VAL A 106 -7.93 -5.55 28.64
C VAL A 106 -8.90 -6.11 29.69
N SER A 107 -10.21 -5.85 29.58
CA SER A 107 -11.23 -6.36 30.52
C SER A 107 -11.44 -7.87 30.45
N GLY A 108 -10.96 -8.54 29.37
CA GLY A 108 -11.16 -9.98 29.16
C GLY A 108 -12.49 -10.33 28.48
N ASP A 109 -13.23 -9.35 27.96
CA ASP A 109 -14.42 -9.60 27.14
C ASP A 109 -14.07 -10.29 25.83
N SER A 110 -12.94 -9.89 25.20
CA SER A 110 -12.37 -10.53 24.01
C SER A 110 -10.89 -10.84 24.23
N PRO A 111 -10.41 -12.06 23.96
CA PRO A 111 -8.97 -12.34 23.95
C PRO A 111 -8.29 -11.88 22.65
N PHE A 112 -9.04 -11.37 21.67
CA PHE A 112 -8.56 -11.05 20.34
C PHE A 112 -8.58 -9.55 20.05
N LEU A 113 -7.64 -9.12 19.19
CA LEU A 113 -7.66 -7.83 18.50
C LEU A 113 -7.68 -8.08 16.99
N ARG A 114 -8.43 -7.26 16.28
CA ARG A 114 -8.47 -7.16 14.83
C ARG A 114 -8.08 -5.73 14.42
N GLY A 115 -7.01 -5.62 13.67
CA GLY A 115 -6.54 -4.33 13.19
C GLY A 115 -5.43 -4.50 12.17
N THR A 116 -4.72 -3.42 11.88
CA THR A 116 -3.50 -3.47 11.07
C THR A 116 -2.29 -3.74 11.94
N ILE A 117 -1.17 -4.12 11.32
CA ILE A 117 0.08 -4.30 12.05
C ILE A 117 0.51 -3.00 12.76
N GLY A 118 0.20 -1.82 12.21
CA GLY A 118 0.48 -0.52 12.84
C GLY A 118 -0.38 -0.28 14.08
N MET A 119 -1.68 -0.60 14.02
CA MET A 119 -2.58 -0.49 15.17
C MET A 119 -2.10 -1.36 16.35
N ILE A 120 -1.69 -2.60 16.06
CA ILE A 120 -1.16 -3.51 17.10
C ILE A 120 0.16 -2.96 17.67
N ASN A 121 1.06 -2.43 16.83
CA ASN A 121 2.33 -1.84 17.28
C ASN A 121 2.11 -0.59 18.15
N LEU A 122 1.14 0.25 17.82
CA LEU A 122 0.80 1.43 18.60
C LEU A 122 0.32 1.07 20.02
N ALA A 123 -0.48 0.00 20.13
CA ALA A 123 -1.05 -0.44 21.40
C ALA A 123 -0.08 -1.28 22.28
N ALA A 124 0.93 -1.90 21.68
CA ALA A 124 1.77 -2.90 22.34
C ALA A 124 2.44 -2.38 23.62
N GLU A 125 2.98 -1.14 23.61
CA GLU A 125 3.61 -0.54 24.78
C GLU A 125 2.60 -0.36 25.93
N GLY A 126 1.41 0.19 25.64
CA GLY A 126 0.37 0.43 26.64
C GLY A 126 -0.19 -0.86 27.23
N LEU A 127 -0.48 -1.86 26.40
CA LEU A 127 -0.96 -3.16 26.84
C LEU A 127 0.07 -3.88 27.72
N THR A 128 1.33 -3.92 27.30
CA THR A 128 2.42 -4.56 28.06
C THR A 128 2.72 -3.83 29.36
N ALA A 129 2.54 -2.50 29.39
CA ALA A 129 2.70 -1.70 30.60
C ALA A 129 1.64 -2.00 31.66
N ILE A 130 0.40 -2.36 31.27
CA ILE A 130 -0.62 -2.84 32.22
C ILE A 130 -0.22 -4.21 32.79
N SER A 131 0.15 -5.14 31.92
CA SER A 131 0.60 -6.48 32.30
C SER A 131 1.28 -7.17 31.09
N PRO A 132 2.39 -7.92 31.30
CA PRO A 132 2.96 -8.78 30.26
C PRO A 132 1.96 -9.78 29.67
N ASP A 133 0.95 -10.20 30.45
CA ASP A 133 -0.12 -11.10 30.00
C ASP A 133 -1.00 -10.52 28.89
N LEU A 134 -1.00 -9.19 28.75
CA LEU A 134 -1.74 -8.48 27.72
C LEU A 134 -0.89 -8.20 26.47
N ALA A 135 0.39 -8.59 26.47
CA ALA A 135 1.22 -8.40 25.28
C ALA A 135 0.57 -9.07 24.07
N PRO A 136 0.43 -8.35 22.93
CA PRO A 136 -0.23 -8.92 21.78
C PRO A 136 0.69 -9.90 21.03
N ILE A 137 0.14 -11.06 20.69
CA ILE A 137 0.76 -12.07 19.84
C ILE A 137 0.00 -12.08 18.53
N VAL A 138 0.63 -11.64 17.46
CA VAL A 138 0.03 -11.67 16.12
C VAL A 138 0.11 -13.10 15.59
N PHE A 139 -1.04 -13.68 15.24
CA PHE A 139 -1.10 -15.09 14.87
C PHE A 139 -1.52 -15.35 13.42
N MET A 140 -2.00 -14.34 12.71
CA MET A 140 -2.43 -14.46 11.34
C MET A 140 -2.41 -13.10 10.64
N GLN A 141 -1.94 -13.07 9.40
CA GLN A 141 -2.22 -12.00 8.46
C GLN A 141 -3.47 -12.35 7.66
N LEU A 142 -4.46 -11.46 7.66
CA LEU A 142 -5.71 -11.65 6.94
C LEU A 142 -5.60 -11.19 5.48
N SER A 143 -5.10 -9.98 5.27
CA SER A 143 -5.02 -9.37 3.93
C SER A 143 -4.01 -8.23 3.87
N TRP A 144 -3.81 -7.73 2.65
CA TRP A 144 -3.26 -6.41 2.37
C TRP A 144 -4.36 -5.51 1.80
N SER A 145 -4.35 -4.21 2.16
CA SER A 145 -5.10 -3.21 1.40
C SER A 145 -4.36 -2.92 0.09
N THR A 146 -5.04 -3.14 -1.04
CA THR A 146 -4.45 -3.01 -2.40
C THR A 146 -5.20 -2.04 -3.30
N GLY A 147 -6.10 -1.23 -2.73
CA GLY A 147 -6.89 -0.25 -3.50
C GLY A 147 -7.83 0.62 -2.68
N ALA A 148 -8.20 0.17 -1.48
CA ALA A 148 -9.28 0.80 -0.72
C ALA A 148 -8.91 2.09 0.00
N ASP A 149 -7.64 2.38 0.22
CA ASP A 149 -7.20 3.49 1.07
C ASP A 149 -6.26 4.44 0.34
N GLY A 150 -6.23 5.71 0.76
CA GLY A 150 -5.29 6.67 0.22
C GLY A 150 -5.19 7.95 1.03
N PHE A 151 -4.32 8.81 0.56
CA PHE A 151 -4.09 10.14 1.09
C PHE A 151 -4.31 11.19 0.00
N VAL A 152 -5.15 12.16 0.28
CA VAL A 152 -5.43 13.31 -0.58
C VAL A 152 -4.93 14.60 0.07
N ALA A 153 -4.44 15.55 -0.73
CA ALA A 153 -4.03 16.85 -0.21
C ALA A 153 -4.19 17.96 -1.24
N LYS A 154 -4.31 19.21 -0.75
CA LYS A 154 -4.26 20.44 -1.54
C LYS A 154 -2.93 21.15 -1.33
N GLY A 155 -2.41 21.79 -2.39
CA GLY A 155 -1.15 22.55 -2.32
C GLY A 155 0.11 21.68 -2.08
N VAL A 156 0.06 20.38 -2.44
CA VAL A 156 1.17 19.42 -2.35
C VAL A 156 1.51 18.95 -3.75
N ASN A 157 2.74 19.18 -4.22
CA ASN A 157 3.23 18.75 -5.54
C ASN A 157 4.28 17.64 -5.43
N LYS A 158 5.00 17.57 -4.33
CA LYS A 158 5.95 16.50 -3.96
C LYS A 158 5.80 16.19 -2.48
N LEU A 159 6.21 15.00 -2.07
CA LEU A 159 6.00 14.53 -0.69
C LEU A 159 6.61 15.47 0.37
N SER A 160 7.75 16.10 0.09
CA SER A 160 8.38 17.07 1.02
C SER A 160 7.55 18.33 1.28
N ASP A 161 6.56 18.65 0.42
CA ASP A 161 5.67 19.80 0.63
C ASP A 161 4.67 19.56 1.78
N LEU A 162 4.62 18.34 2.32
CA LEU A 162 3.85 18.01 3.52
C LEU A 162 4.39 18.66 4.79
N LYS A 163 5.65 19.11 4.80
CA LYS A 163 6.24 19.76 5.97
C LYS A 163 5.44 21.00 6.39
N GLY A 164 5.03 21.03 7.66
CA GLY A 164 4.23 22.11 8.24
C GLY A 164 2.75 22.07 7.88
N LYS A 165 2.29 21.07 7.12
CA LYS A 165 0.89 20.88 6.75
C LYS A 165 0.05 20.34 7.90
N THR A 166 -1.24 20.67 7.88
CA THR A 166 -2.25 20.07 8.77
C THR A 166 -2.95 18.93 8.04
N ILE A 167 -2.88 17.75 8.62
CA ILE A 167 -3.50 16.53 8.07
C ILE A 167 -4.52 15.96 9.04
N VAL A 168 -5.55 15.32 8.53
CA VAL A 168 -6.56 14.64 9.34
C VAL A 168 -6.56 13.13 9.04
N VAL A 169 -6.69 12.33 10.09
CA VAL A 169 -6.68 10.87 10.02
C VAL A 169 -7.56 10.29 11.13
N GLN A 170 -8.11 9.10 10.91
CA GLN A 170 -8.78 8.37 11.99
C GLN A 170 -7.81 8.08 13.13
N ARG A 171 -8.23 8.34 14.36
CA ARG A 171 -7.49 8.04 15.58
C ARG A 171 -7.31 6.53 15.72
N THR A 172 -6.08 6.10 15.91
CA THR A 172 -5.73 4.67 16.07
C THR A 172 -6.21 3.74 14.94
N GLY A 173 -6.50 4.29 13.76
CA GLY A 173 -7.03 3.55 12.61
C GLY A 173 -5.95 3.09 11.61
N PRO A 174 -6.36 2.34 10.55
CA PRO A 174 -5.46 1.76 9.56
C PRO A 174 -4.67 2.80 8.76
N HIS A 175 -5.24 3.99 8.55
CA HIS A 175 -4.59 5.04 7.79
C HIS A 175 -3.33 5.61 8.46
N MET A 176 -3.10 5.34 9.76
CA MET A 176 -1.83 5.68 10.42
C MET A 176 -0.65 4.97 9.76
N ASP A 177 -0.83 3.75 9.24
CA ASP A 177 0.21 3.01 8.53
C ASP A 177 0.59 3.73 7.22
N LEU A 178 -0.41 4.20 6.47
CA LEU A 178 -0.21 4.92 5.22
C LEU A 178 0.46 6.29 5.44
N VAL A 179 -0.02 7.06 6.42
CA VAL A 179 0.55 8.37 6.78
C VAL A 179 2.00 8.23 7.25
N ASN A 180 2.31 7.19 8.03
CA ASN A 180 3.67 6.91 8.48
C ASN A 180 4.62 6.68 7.31
N VAL A 181 4.22 5.85 6.34
CA VAL A 181 5.03 5.59 5.15
C VAL A 181 5.18 6.83 4.29
N LEU A 182 4.09 7.57 4.07
CA LEU A 182 4.08 8.80 3.30
C LEU A 182 5.07 9.84 3.85
N LEU A 183 5.03 10.09 5.17
CA LEU A 183 5.93 11.03 5.83
C LEU A 183 7.37 10.53 5.84
N GLN A 184 7.60 9.24 6.12
CA GLN A 184 8.95 8.66 6.09
C GLN A 184 9.59 8.79 4.71
N ASP A 185 8.83 8.58 3.65
CA ASP A 185 9.33 8.68 2.27
C ASP A 185 9.53 10.15 1.84
N ALA A 186 8.85 11.08 2.51
CA ALA A 186 9.13 12.53 2.43
C ALA A 186 10.38 12.97 3.23
N GLY A 187 11.01 12.09 4.00
CA GLY A 187 12.05 12.43 4.97
C GLY A 187 11.51 13.20 6.19
N LEU A 188 10.22 13.04 6.49
CA LEU A 188 9.49 13.71 7.57
C LEU A 188 9.07 12.72 8.65
N THR A 189 8.66 13.27 9.79
CA THR A 189 8.06 12.55 10.91
C THR A 189 6.69 13.15 11.26
N LEU A 190 5.96 12.53 12.18
CA LEU A 190 4.72 13.12 12.73
C LEU A 190 4.94 14.47 13.46
N ALA A 191 6.18 14.77 13.84
CA ALA A 191 6.53 16.06 14.45
C ALA A 191 6.66 17.20 13.41
N ASP A 192 6.81 16.87 12.13
CA ASP A 192 6.93 17.85 11.04
C ASP A 192 5.59 18.29 10.47
N VAL A 193 4.49 17.71 10.92
CA VAL A 193 3.10 18.00 10.49
C VAL A 193 2.20 18.21 11.70
N THR A 194 1.10 18.94 11.52
CA THR A 194 0.02 18.98 12.51
C THR A 194 -0.98 17.88 12.20
N VAL A 195 -1.12 16.90 13.09
CA VAL A 195 -2.10 15.81 12.92
C VAL A 195 -3.34 16.10 13.74
N LYS A 196 -4.49 16.19 13.07
CA LYS A 196 -5.80 16.21 13.68
C LYS A 196 -6.41 14.82 13.60
N TYR A 197 -7.02 14.36 14.68
CA TYR A 197 -7.64 13.03 14.74
C TYR A 197 -9.15 13.15 14.79
N VAL A 198 -9.84 12.22 14.14
CA VAL A 198 -11.28 12.01 14.21
C VAL A 198 -11.56 10.57 14.65
N ALA A 199 -12.78 10.32 15.14
CA ALA A 199 -13.09 9.03 15.77
C ALA A 199 -13.26 7.90 14.74
N ASP A 200 -13.88 8.21 13.60
CA ASP A 200 -14.28 7.22 12.61
C ASP A 200 -13.46 7.32 11.30
N ILE A 201 -13.47 6.27 10.49
CA ILE A 201 -12.80 6.22 9.21
C ILE A 201 -13.65 6.83 8.10
N THR A 202 -14.96 6.67 8.23
CA THR A 202 -16.02 7.22 7.36
C THR A 202 -17.28 7.38 8.19
N GLU A 203 -18.29 8.07 7.66
CA GLU A 203 -19.58 8.20 8.33
C GLU A 203 -20.22 6.81 8.53
N ASN A 204 -20.67 6.54 9.74
CA ASN A 204 -21.34 5.28 10.08
C ASN A 204 -22.86 5.46 10.15
N PRO A 205 -23.64 5.02 9.14
CA PRO A 205 -25.08 5.18 9.10
C PRO A 205 -25.84 4.39 10.18
N ASP A 206 -25.27 3.28 10.67
CA ASP A 206 -25.89 2.46 11.73
C ASP A 206 -25.79 3.10 13.11
N ASN A 207 -24.81 3.98 13.30
CA ASN A 207 -24.59 4.67 14.57
C ASN A 207 -24.19 6.12 14.32
N PRO A 208 -25.13 6.95 13.82
CA PRO A 208 -24.83 8.34 13.48
C PRO A 208 -24.48 9.13 14.75
N VAL A 209 -23.27 9.67 14.78
CA VAL A 209 -22.79 10.56 15.83
C VAL A 209 -22.99 12.01 15.36
N PRO A 210 -23.60 12.90 16.17
CA PRO A 210 -23.79 14.30 15.77
C PRO A 210 -22.46 14.99 15.46
N GLY A 211 -22.42 15.73 14.35
CA GLY A 211 -21.22 16.41 13.88
C GLY A 211 -20.39 15.57 12.91
N ILE A 212 -19.25 16.11 12.49
CA ILE A 212 -18.34 15.46 11.56
C ILE A 212 -17.30 14.68 12.34
N ASN A 213 -17.20 13.37 12.09
CA ASN A 213 -16.35 12.44 12.85
C ASN A 213 -15.36 11.66 11.97
N ASP A 214 -15.30 11.95 10.69
CA ASP A 214 -14.49 11.26 9.68
C ASP A 214 -13.52 12.21 8.96
N PRO A 215 -12.42 11.69 8.35
CA PRO A 215 -11.40 12.52 7.73
C PRO A 215 -11.89 13.27 6.48
N ALA A 216 -12.78 12.67 5.69
CA ALA A 216 -13.28 13.28 4.45
C ALA A 216 -14.18 14.47 4.76
N GLY A 217 -15.11 14.31 5.70
CA GLY A 217 -15.95 15.38 6.20
C GLY A 217 -15.16 16.51 6.84
N ALA A 218 -14.14 16.17 7.64
CA ALA A 218 -13.25 17.16 8.25
C ALA A 218 -12.47 17.96 7.19
N PHE A 219 -11.94 17.29 6.15
CA PHE A 219 -11.21 17.97 5.07
C PHE A 219 -12.09 18.89 4.22
N ARG A 220 -13.38 18.56 4.06
CA ARG A 220 -14.36 19.45 3.40
C ARG A 220 -14.68 20.67 4.23
N SER A 221 -14.85 20.49 5.54
CA SER A 221 -15.47 21.49 6.41
C SER A 221 -14.47 22.39 7.14
N ASP A 222 -13.24 21.91 7.39
CA ASP A 222 -12.19 22.68 8.05
C ASP A 222 -11.15 23.17 7.04
N SER A 223 -11.21 24.45 6.70
CA SER A 223 -10.30 25.09 5.73
C SER A 223 -8.83 25.04 6.14
N THR A 224 -8.53 24.83 7.43
CA THR A 224 -7.16 24.71 7.97
C THR A 224 -6.53 23.33 7.72
N VAL A 225 -7.31 22.33 7.30
CA VAL A 225 -6.83 21.01 6.95
C VAL A 225 -6.31 21.02 5.51
N ASP A 226 -5.06 20.60 5.31
CA ASP A 226 -4.38 20.54 4.01
C ASP A 226 -4.46 19.18 3.35
N GLY A 227 -4.70 18.11 4.12
CA GLY A 227 -4.81 16.75 3.59
C GLY A 227 -5.53 15.80 4.52
N ALA A 228 -6.05 14.72 3.95
CA ALA A 228 -6.80 13.68 4.65
C ALA A 228 -6.40 12.29 4.17
N ALA A 229 -6.30 11.36 5.11
CA ALA A 229 -6.26 9.93 4.80
C ALA A 229 -7.69 9.39 4.83
N ALA A 230 -8.14 8.81 3.73
CA ALA A 230 -9.53 8.44 3.52
C ALA A 230 -9.66 7.14 2.74
N ILE A 231 -10.83 6.53 2.78
CA ILE A 231 -11.18 5.37 1.95
C ILE A 231 -11.38 5.80 0.49
N TYR A 232 -11.25 4.84 -0.44
CA TYR A 232 -11.27 5.14 -1.87
C TYR A 232 -12.55 5.84 -2.38
N PRO A 233 -13.79 5.50 -1.96
CA PRO A 233 -14.98 6.27 -2.36
C PRO A 233 -14.92 7.75 -1.97
N ASP A 234 -14.41 8.05 -0.76
CA ASP A 234 -14.22 9.43 -0.31
C ASP A 234 -13.14 10.15 -1.13
N ILE A 235 -12.06 9.46 -1.49
CA ILE A 235 -11.02 10.03 -2.35
C ILE A 235 -11.60 10.48 -3.69
N LEU A 236 -12.46 9.67 -4.31
CA LEU A 236 -13.10 10.01 -5.57
C LEU A 236 -13.97 11.27 -5.45
N THR A 237 -14.76 11.38 -4.37
CA THR A 237 -15.61 12.56 -4.15
C THR A 237 -14.78 13.81 -3.83
N LEU A 238 -13.76 13.70 -2.96
CA LEU A 238 -12.88 14.81 -2.60
C LEU A 238 -12.09 15.37 -3.78
N THR A 239 -11.79 14.55 -4.79
CA THR A 239 -10.90 14.85 -5.91
C THR A 239 -11.59 14.91 -7.28
N ALA A 240 -12.92 15.05 -7.31
CA ALA A 240 -13.70 15.06 -8.56
C ALA A 240 -13.36 13.87 -9.49
N GLY A 241 -13.54 12.65 -8.97
CA GLY A 241 -13.32 11.41 -9.73
C GLY A 241 -11.86 10.97 -9.83
N GLY A 242 -11.03 11.29 -8.83
CA GLY A 242 -9.62 10.85 -8.77
C GLY A 242 -8.64 11.82 -9.44
N THR A 243 -9.11 12.98 -9.94
CA THR A 243 -8.26 13.99 -10.59
C THR A 243 -7.93 15.14 -9.63
N VAL A 244 -8.36 16.36 -9.93
CA VAL A 244 -8.18 17.53 -9.07
C VAL A 244 -9.52 18.10 -8.69
N GLY A 245 -9.80 18.21 -7.41
CA GLY A 245 -11.04 18.74 -6.87
C GLY A 245 -11.29 20.17 -7.32
N THR A 246 -12.51 20.43 -7.77
CA THR A 246 -12.95 21.74 -8.30
C THR A 246 -13.51 22.65 -7.22
N GLY A 247 -13.93 22.11 -6.09
CA GLY A 247 -14.70 22.77 -5.04
C GLY A 247 -16.20 22.74 -5.29
N ALA A 248 -16.67 21.98 -6.27
CA ALA A 248 -18.06 21.69 -6.55
C ALA A 248 -18.36 20.21 -6.24
N GLU A 249 -19.64 19.87 -6.04
CA GLU A 249 -20.10 18.49 -5.87
C GLU A 249 -19.33 17.71 -4.77
N ASP A 250 -19.19 18.31 -3.59
CA ASP A 250 -18.48 17.77 -2.42
C ASP A 250 -16.95 17.59 -2.60
N SER A 251 -16.39 18.00 -3.73
CA SER A 251 -14.95 18.00 -3.93
C SER A 251 -14.27 19.18 -3.25
N VAL A 252 -13.05 18.98 -2.76
CA VAL A 252 -12.22 20.04 -2.15
C VAL A 252 -11.35 20.70 -3.22
N LYS A 253 -11.49 22.01 -3.40
CA LYS A 253 -10.75 22.75 -4.43
C LYS A 253 -9.24 22.54 -4.32
N GLY A 254 -8.63 22.04 -5.38
CA GLY A 254 -7.20 21.77 -5.49
C GLY A 254 -6.72 20.48 -4.78
N ALA A 255 -7.64 19.71 -4.20
CA ALA A 255 -7.32 18.40 -3.64
C ALA A 255 -7.01 17.40 -4.76
N LYS A 256 -5.97 16.63 -4.60
CA LYS A 256 -5.59 15.53 -5.50
C LYS A 256 -5.09 14.31 -4.72
N PRO A 257 -5.21 13.11 -5.27
CA PRO A 257 -4.59 11.94 -4.67
C PRO A 257 -3.07 12.10 -4.64
N ILE A 258 -2.46 11.81 -3.51
CA ILE A 258 -0.99 11.84 -3.34
C ILE A 258 -0.42 10.43 -3.32
N LEU A 259 -1.09 9.51 -2.61
CA LEU A 259 -0.71 8.12 -2.52
C LEU A 259 -1.94 7.27 -2.22
N THR A 260 -2.08 6.15 -2.90
CA THR A 260 -3.12 5.15 -2.61
C THR A 260 -2.50 3.79 -2.34
N THR A 261 -3.23 2.91 -1.66
CA THR A 261 -2.80 1.53 -1.42
C THR A 261 -2.75 0.70 -2.71
N ARG A 262 -3.35 1.16 -3.79
CA ARG A 262 -3.14 0.56 -5.12
C ARG A 262 -1.67 0.65 -5.54
N THR A 263 -1.05 1.80 -5.32
CA THR A 263 0.41 2.00 -5.50
C THR A 263 1.20 1.38 -4.34
N ALA A 264 0.81 1.69 -3.10
CA ALA A 264 1.48 1.28 -1.87
C ALA A 264 0.87 -0.01 -1.30
N SER A 265 0.83 -1.05 -2.09
CA SER A 265 0.06 -2.28 -1.84
C SER A 265 0.63 -3.18 -0.73
N ARG A 266 1.76 -2.82 -0.14
CA ARG A 266 2.39 -3.56 0.98
C ARG A 266 2.64 -2.65 2.18
N VAL A 267 1.66 -1.78 2.49
CA VAL A 267 1.72 -0.84 3.62
C VAL A 267 0.74 -1.23 4.71
N ILE A 268 -0.54 -1.40 4.38
CA ILE A 268 -1.59 -1.75 5.34
C ILE A 268 -1.76 -3.26 5.34
N ALA A 269 -1.20 -3.91 6.37
CA ALA A 269 -1.34 -5.35 6.62
C ALA A 269 -2.38 -5.60 7.70
N ASP A 270 -3.47 -6.24 7.34
CA ASP A 270 -4.53 -6.63 8.25
C ASP A 270 -4.18 -7.90 9.01
N VAL A 271 -4.33 -7.89 10.32
CA VAL A 271 -3.92 -8.99 11.18
C VAL A 271 -4.93 -9.28 12.28
N TYR A 272 -4.86 -10.49 12.79
CA TYR A 272 -5.41 -10.86 14.09
C TYR A 272 -4.29 -11.05 15.12
N ALA A 273 -4.51 -10.51 16.31
CA ALA A 273 -3.65 -10.72 17.47
C ALA A 273 -4.46 -11.29 18.63
N VAL A 274 -3.76 -11.92 19.57
CA VAL A 274 -4.33 -12.57 20.75
C VAL A 274 -3.55 -12.23 22.00
N ARG A 275 -4.19 -12.19 23.18
CA ARG A 275 -3.55 -12.00 24.47
C ARG A 275 -2.54 -13.12 24.75
N SER A 276 -1.36 -12.75 25.25
CA SER A 276 -0.29 -13.72 25.55
C SER A 276 -0.69 -14.75 26.61
N ASP A 277 -1.45 -14.35 27.65
CA ASP A 277 -1.95 -15.29 28.67
C ASP A 277 -2.93 -16.33 28.08
N TRP A 278 -3.85 -15.87 27.21
CA TRP A 278 -4.80 -16.77 26.57
C TRP A 278 -4.12 -17.66 25.53
N PHE A 279 -3.16 -17.12 24.77
CA PHE A 279 -2.35 -17.90 23.82
C PHE A 279 -1.57 -19.01 24.54
N ALA A 280 -0.91 -18.68 25.66
CA ALA A 280 -0.14 -19.66 26.43
C ALA A 280 -1.01 -20.82 26.96
N ALA A 281 -2.27 -20.53 27.31
CA ALA A 281 -3.23 -21.53 27.76
C ALA A 281 -3.93 -22.30 26.62
N ASN A 282 -3.96 -21.74 25.39
CA ASN A 282 -4.76 -22.26 24.27
C ASN A 282 -4.03 -22.23 22.92
N PRO A 283 -2.74 -22.64 22.82
CA PRO A 283 -1.96 -22.49 21.58
C PRO A 283 -2.56 -23.27 20.41
N ASP A 284 -3.07 -24.47 20.67
CA ASP A 284 -3.68 -25.33 19.63
C ASP A 284 -5.01 -24.77 19.11
N ARG A 285 -5.80 -24.11 19.99
CA ARG A 285 -7.03 -23.43 19.55
C ARG A 285 -6.70 -22.25 18.64
N VAL A 286 -5.70 -21.41 18.99
CA VAL A 286 -5.27 -20.30 18.13
C VAL A 286 -4.75 -20.80 16.80
N LYS A 287 -3.93 -21.88 16.82
CA LYS A 287 -3.48 -22.54 15.57
C LYS A 287 -4.66 -23.03 14.72
N SER A 288 -5.64 -23.67 15.33
CA SER A 288 -6.84 -24.19 14.64
C SER A 288 -7.69 -23.06 14.05
N ILE A 289 -7.86 -21.94 14.79
CA ILE A 289 -8.54 -20.74 14.30
C ILE A 289 -7.81 -20.21 13.05
N ALA A 290 -6.49 -19.97 13.14
CA ALA A 290 -5.71 -19.48 12.02
C ALA A 290 -5.81 -20.40 10.79
N LYS A 291 -5.66 -21.71 10.98
CA LYS A 291 -5.79 -22.70 9.90
C LYS A 291 -7.17 -22.64 9.24
N THR A 292 -8.22 -22.60 10.05
CA THR A 292 -9.61 -22.52 9.54
C THR A 292 -9.83 -21.27 8.70
N LEU A 293 -9.35 -20.11 9.15
CA LEU A 293 -9.48 -18.87 8.40
C LEU A 293 -8.67 -18.89 7.11
N LEU A 294 -7.48 -19.49 7.08
CA LEU A 294 -6.67 -19.63 5.88
C LEU A 294 -7.29 -20.61 4.86
N GLU A 295 -7.89 -21.69 5.33
CA GLU A 295 -8.66 -22.60 4.47
C GLU A 295 -9.89 -21.90 3.87
N GLU A 296 -10.55 -21.05 4.64
CA GLU A 296 -11.67 -20.25 4.18
C GLU A 296 -11.23 -19.18 3.17
N GLN A 297 -10.09 -18.54 3.38
CA GLN A 297 -9.48 -17.64 2.38
C GLN A 297 -9.24 -18.34 1.04
N LYS A 298 -8.73 -19.59 1.09
CA LYS A 298 -8.51 -20.39 -0.12
C LYS A 298 -9.84 -20.67 -0.85
N PHE A 299 -10.91 -20.93 -0.09
CA PHE A 299 -12.25 -21.11 -0.65
C PHE A 299 -12.72 -19.83 -1.37
N PHE A 300 -12.66 -18.67 -0.73
CA PHE A 300 -13.01 -17.39 -1.34
C PHE A 300 -12.15 -17.07 -2.56
N ARG A 301 -10.83 -17.31 -2.48
CA ARG A 301 -9.92 -17.11 -3.62
C ARG A 301 -10.33 -17.94 -4.82
N GLY A 302 -10.76 -19.18 -4.62
CA GLY A 302 -11.25 -20.04 -5.70
C GLY A 302 -12.49 -19.47 -6.41
N HIS A 303 -13.38 -18.79 -5.69
CA HIS A 303 -14.52 -18.08 -6.27
C HIS A 303 -14.09 -16.80 -7.00
N LEU A 304 -13.22 -15.98 -6.41
CA LEU A 304 -12.69 -14.79 -7.05
C LEU A 304 -11.92 -15.11 -8.35
N ASP A 305 -11.12 -16.18 -8.35
CA ASP A 305 -10.42 -16.66 -9.54
C ASP A 305 -11.42 -17.16 -10.62
N ASN A 306 -12.59 -17.67 -10.21
CA ASN A 306 -13.65 -18.04 -11.15
C ASN A 306 -14.32 -16.79 -11.75
N VAL A 307 -14.62 -15.76 -10.94
CA VAL A 307 -15.13 -14.47 -11.44
C VAL A 307 -14.17 -13.87 -12.47
N ALA A 308 -12.88 -13.88 -12.20
CA ALA A 308 -11.85 -13.34 -13.09
C ALA A 308 -11.77 -14.06 -14.46
N LYS A 309 -12.37 -15.24 -14.63
CA LYS A 309 -12.46 -15.94 -15.92
C LYS A 309 -13.50 -15.35 -16.88
N LYS A 310 -14.33 -14.43 -16.41
CA LYS A 310 -15.37 -13.74 -17.21
C LYS A 310 -16.27 -14.74 -17.97
N LYS A 311 -16.45 -14.56 -19.27
CA LYS A 311 -17.28 -15.43 -20.11
C LYS A 311 -16.96 -16.93 -20.03
N SER A 312 -15.76 -17.29 -19.52
CA SER A 312 -15.38 -18.70 -19.31
C SER A 312 -15.58 -19.15 -17.86
N ALA A 313 -16.24 -18.35 -17.03
CA ALA A 313 -16.51 -18.68 -15.63
C ALA A 313 -17.51 -19.84 -15.51
N ASP A 314 -17.31 -20.67 -14.48
CA ASP A 314 -18.26 -21.70 -14.10
C ASP A 314 -19.50 -21.04 -13.49
N GLN A 315 -20.63 -21.16 -14.16
CA GLN A 315 -21.88 -20.51 -13.79
C GLN A 315 -22.47 -21.06 -12.47
N ALA A 316 -22.19 -22.30 -12.11
CA ALA A 316 -22.64 -22.85 -10.83
C ALA A 316 -21.87 -22.19 -9.66
N LYS A 317 -20.56 -22.06 -9.82
CA LYS A 317 -19.71 -21.34 -8.84
C LYS A 317 -20.02 -19.85 -8.73
N LEU A 318 -20.41 -19.20 -9.84
CA LEU A 318 -20.85 -17.80 -9.80
C LEU A 318 -22.15 -17.67 -8.98
N ARG A 319 -23.13 -18.54 -9.21
CA ARG A 319 -24.38 -18.52 -8.43
C ARG A 319 -24.14 -18.81 -6.94
N GLU A 320 -23.29 -19.79 -6.64
CA GLU A 320 -22.88 -20.10 -5.27
C GLU A 320 -22.23 -18.86 -4.61
N PHE A 321 -21.28 -18.23 -5.29
CA PHE A 321 -20.57 -17.05 -4.76
C PHE A 321 -21.51 -15.86 -4.59
N LYS A 322 -22.45 -15.64 -5.51
CA LYS A 322 -23.49 -14.61 -5.38
C LYS A 322 -24.37 -14.82 -4.14
N GLN A 323 -24.79 -16.08 -3.89
CA GLN A 323 -25.60 -16.41 -2.71
C GLN A 323 -24.81 -16.21 -1.40
N LEU A 324 -23.54 -16.61 -1.38
CA LEU A 324 -22.64 -16.45 -0.26
C LEU A 324 -22.32 -14.97 0.04
N SER A 325 -22.13 -14.16 -1.01
CA SER A 325 -21.75 -12.76 -0.88
C SER A 325 -22.92 -11.85 -0.50
N ARG A 326 -24.17 -12.24 -0.74
CA ARG A 326 -25.36 -11.45 -0.42
C ARG A 326 -25.45 -11.04 1.05
N PRO A 327 -25.41 -11.96 2.04
CA PRO A 327 -25.45 -11.55 3.45
C PRO A 327 -24.22 -10.73 3.86
N LEU A 328 -23.07 -10.95 3.22
CA LEU A 328 -21.86 -10.15 3.49
C LEU A 328 -22.01 -8.73 2.95
N ALA A 329 -22.59 -8.55 1.78
CA ALA A 329 -22.94 -7.23 1.26
C ALA A 329 -23.90 -6.48 2.21
N GLY A 330 -24.92 -7.18 2.74
CA GLY A 330 -25.81 -6.62 3.78
C GLY A 330 -25.07 -6.20 5.03
N ILE A 331 -24.08 -6.96 5.50
CA ILE A 331 -23.30 -6.64 6.68
C ILE A 331 -22.35 -5.44 6.42
N PHE A 332 -21.64 -5.41 5.31
CA PHE A 332 -20.58 -4.44 5.08
C PHE A 332 -21.02 -3.18 4.31
N LEU A 333 -22.01 -3.33 3.42
CA LEU A 333 -22.50 -2.23 2.57
C LEU A 333 -23.94 -1.83 2.90
N PHE A 334 -24.54 -2.45 3.93
CA PHE A 334 -25.93 -2.21 4.37
C PHE A 334 -26.98 -2.48 3.30
N ASP A 335 -26.59 -3.21 2.23
CA ASP A 335 -27.48 -3.58 1.13
C ASP A 335 -27.12 -4.99 0.62
N GLU A 336 -28.01 -5.94 0.84
CA GLU A 336 -27.86 -7.32 0.32
C GLU A 336 -27.87 -7.38 -1.22
N ALA A 337 -28.36 -6.34 -1.91
CA ALA A 337 -28.33 -6.30 -3.37
C ALA A 337 -26.97 -5.84 -3.91
N ALA A 338 -26.11 -5.19 -3.11
CA ALA A 338 -24.80 -4.68 -3.49
C ALA A 338 -23.72 -5.79 -3.56
N VAL A 339 -24.07 -6.98 -4.08
CA VAL A 339 -23.17 -8.13 -4.18
C VAL A 339 -21.96 -7.83 -5.05
N GLU A 340 -22.17 -7.11 -6.17
CA GLU A 340 -21.10 -6.77 -7.10
C GLU A 340 -20.05 -5.89 -6.43
N ASP A 341 -20.50 -4.88 -5.70
CA ASP A 341 -19.63 -3.93 -4.99
C ASP A 341 -18.83 -4.64 -3.89
N PHE A 342 -19.46 -5.55 -3.15
CA PHE A 342 -18.75 -6.38 -2.16
C PHE A 342 -17.69 -7.28 -2.81
N VAL A 343 -18.03 -7.95 -3.92
CA VAL A 343 -17.09 -8.83 -4.63
C VAL A 343 -15.94 -8.04 -5.24
N MET A 344 -16.19 -6.83 -5.76
CA MET A 344 -15.13 -5.93 -6.23
C MET A 344 -14.21 -5.53 -5.07
N TRP A 345 -14.77 -5.08 -3.97
CA TRP A 345 -14.00 -4.69 -2.78
C TRP A 345 -13.13 -5.84 -2.28
N LEU A 346 -13.70 -7.05 -2.19
CA LEU A 346 -12.96 -8.23 -1.78
C LEU A 346 -11.89 -8.67 -2.79
N GLY A 347 -12.16 -8.54 -4.08
CA GLY A 347 -11.30 -9.09 -5.14
C GLY A 347 -10.23 -8.15 -5.69
N LEU A 348 -10.48 -6.84 -5.64
CA LEU A 348 -9.59 -5.81 -6.19
C LEU A 348 -8.86 -5.01 -5.12
N ASP A 349 -9.57 -4.67 -4.05
CA ASP A 349 -9.06 -3.77 -3.03
C ASP A 349 -8.51 -4.49 -1.79
N SER A 350 -8.84 -5.79 -1.65
CA SER A 350 -8.33 -6.65 -0.58
C SER A 350 -7.57 -7.83 -1.18
N GLU A 351 -6.29 -7.95 -0.89
CA GLU A 351 -5.52 -9.14 -1.24
C GLU A 351 -5.48 -10.10 -0.07
N LEU A 352 -6.25 -11.20 -0.15
CA LEU A 352 -6.23 -12.25 0.86
C LEU A 352 -4.83 -12.88 0.95
N ALA A 353 -4.27 -12.93 2.16
CA ALA A 353 -2.89 -13.35 2.37
C ALA A 353 -2.65 -14.84 2.06
N LEU A 354 -3.64 -15.71 2.29
CA LEU A 354 -3.52 -17.16 2.12
C LEU A 354 -2.37 -17.76 2.97
N PHE A 355 -2.12 -19.05 2.81
CA PHE A 355 -0.99 -19.72 3.47
C PHE A 355 0.36 -19.15 3.02
N SER A 356 0.55 -18.97 1.71
CA SER A 356 1.80 -18.48 1.14
C SER A 356 2.16 -17.07 1.59
N GLY A 357 1.17 -16.17 1.68
CA GLY A 357 1.40 -14.81 2.20
C GLY A 357 1.72 -14.81 3.70
N ASN A 358 1.08 -15.68 4.49
CA ASN A 358 1.40 -15.83 5.90
C ASN A 358 2.79 -16.43 6.11
N GLU A 359 3.20 -17.41 5.29
CA GLU A 359 4.54 -17.96 5.28
C GLU A 359 5.58 -16.88 4.95
N GLU A 360 5.34 -16.08 3.91
CA GLU A 360 6.20 -14.96 3.55
C GLU A 360 6.23 -13.89 4.66
N PHE A 361 5.07 -13.53 5.21
CA PHE A 361 4.97 -12.47 6.21
C PHE A 361 5.66 -12.82 7.53
N PHE A 362 5.48 -14.06 8.04
CA PHE A 362 6.01 -14.48 9.33
C PHE A 362 7.32 -15.26 9.26
N GLY A 363 7.59 -15.95 8.15
CA GLY A 363 8.71 -16.89 8.00
C GLY A 363 9.91 -16.33 7.23
N ASN A 364 9.72 -15.29 6.42
CA ASN A 364 10.81 -14.70 5.65
C ASN A 364 11.43 -13.49 6.36
N ASP A 365 12.46 -13.72 7.15
CA ASP A 365 13.19 -12.64 7.86
C ASP A 365 13.89 -11.63 6.92
N LYS A 366 14.05 -11.98 5.63
CA LYS A 366 14.63 -11.09 4.62
C LYS A 366 13.58 -10.26 3.89
N SER A 367 12.30 -10.53 4.10
CA SER A 367 11.22 -9.76 3.48
C SER A 367 11.18 -8.34 4.05
N PRO A 368 11.33 -7.30 3.24
CA PRO A 368 11.31 -5.91 3.74
C PRO A 368 9.91 -5.46 4.19
N VAL A 369 8.88 -6.23 3.87
CA VAL A 369 7.49 -6.01 4.28
C VAL A 369 6.95 -7.12 5.20
N GLY A 370 7.79 -8.11 5.54
CA GLY A 370 7.48 -9.16 6.50
C GLY A 370 7.31 -8.63 7.92
N PHE A 371 6.79 -9.47 8.80
CA PHE A 371 6.42 -9.14 10.18
C PHE A 371 7.53 -8.43 10.97
N ALA A 372 8.76 -8.97 10.94
CA ALA A 372 9.88 -8.42 11.71
C ALA A 372 10.29 -7.02 11.20
N ALA A 373 10.40 -6.86 9.88
CA ALA A 373 10.77 -5.60 9.25
C ALA A 373 9.67 -4.53 9.44
N ALA A 374 8.39 -4.92 9.27
CA ALA A 374 7.24 -4.05 9.48
C ALA A 374 7.17 -3.53 10.92
N ASN A 375 7.25 -4.42 11.91
CA ASN A 375 7.25 -4.04 13.33
C ASN A 375 8.36 -3.04 13.66
N LYS A 376 9.60 -3.35 13.27
CA LYS A 376 10.75 -2.49 13.54
C LYS A 376 10.58 -1.10 12.92
N ARG A 377 10.15 -1.04 11.67
CA ARG A 377 9.93 0.21 10.94
C ARG A 377 8.83 1.04 11.59
N ILE A 378 7.67 0.45 11.86
CA ILE A 378 6.50 1.12 12.43
C ILE A 378 6.83 1.66 13.81
N GLN A 379 7.43 0.87 14.68
CA GLN A 379 7.77 1.31 16.02
C GLN A 379 8.86 2.39 16.04
N SER A 380 9.88 2.30 15.18
CA SER A 380 10.87 3.37 15.04
C SER A 380 10.21 4.68 14.65
N TYR A 381 9.20 4.62 13.79
CA TYR A 381 8.44 5.77 13.35
C TYR A 381 7.57 6.35 14.47
N TYR A 382 6.87 5.52 15.23
CA TYR A 382 6.06 5.97 16.35
C TYR A 382 6.90 6.57 17.49
N VAL A 383 8.10 6.05 17.74
CA VAL A 383 9.07 6.66 18.67
C VAL A 383 9.46 8.05 18.19
N ALA A 384 9.84 8.19 16.91
CA ALA A 384 10.21 9.49 16.33
C ALA A 384 9.07 10.52 16.39
N GLY A 385 7.82 10.08 16.26
CA GLY A 385 6.61 10.90 16.37
C GLY A 385 6.13 11.14 17.81
N GLY A 386 6.78 10.55 18.81
CA GLY A 386 6.40 10.65 20.22
C GLY A 386 5.11 9.91 20.60
N LEU A 387 4.58 9.03 19.70
CA LEU A 387 3.38 8.24 19.98
C LEU A 387 3.65 7.06 20.92
N ILE A 388 4.85 6.51 20.90
CA ILE A 388 5.32 5.55 21.90
C ILE A 388 6.65 6.04 22.49
N SER A 389 6.94 5.68 23.73
CA SER A 389 8.16 6.14 24.43
C SER A 389 9.34 5.20 24.20
N SER A 390 9.09 3.94 23.93
CA SER A 390 10.10 2.92 23.64
C SER A 390 9.53 1.82 22.74
N GLN A 391 10.41 1.14 22.03
CA GLN A 391 9.99 0.00 21.20
C GLN A 391 9.55 -1.17 22.08
N THR A 392 8.32 -1.63 21.88
CA THR A 392 7.75 -2.83 22.49
C THR A 392 7.13 -3.66 21.36
N LEU A 393 7.97 -4.51 20.75
CA LEU A 393 7.58 -5.25 19.55
C LEU A 393 6.55 -6.33 19.89
N PRO A 394 5.40 -6.38 19.18
CA PRO A 394 4.50 -7.52 19.25
C PRO A 394 5.22 -8.81 18.86
N ALA A 395 4.86 -9.92 19.50
CA ALA A 395 5.37 -11.23 19.11
C ALA A 395 4.55 -11.82 17.97
N ALA A 396 5.16 -12.73 17.18
CA ALA A 396 4.46 -13.59 16.25
C ALA A 396 4.18 -14.94 16.86
N ALA A 397 3.01 -15.52 16.59
CA ALA A 397 2.75 -16.92 16.87
C ALA A 397 3.53 -17.76 15.84
N LYS A 398 4.62 -18.37 16.29
CA LYS A 398 5.44 -19.24 15.44
C LYS A 398 4.81 -20.64 15.37
N PHE A 399 3.95 -20.86 14.39
CA PHE A 399 3.36 -22.17 14.15
C PHE A 399 4.26 -23.00 13.22
N LYS A 400 4.53 -24.25 13.59
CA LYS A 400 5.35 -25.15 12.77
C LYS A 400 4.76 -25.43 11.38
N TRP A 401 3.46 -25.26 11.20
CA TRP A 401 2.81 -25.49 9.91
C TRP A 401 3.15 -24.39 8.87
N PHE A 402 3.66 -23.22 9.27
CA PHE A 402 4.28 -22.28 8.34
C PHE A 402 5.56 -22.87 7.71
N GLU A 403 6.21 -23.83 8.40
CA GLU A 403 7.45 -24.46 7.97
C GLU A 403 7.24 -25.81 7.25
N SER A 404 6.16 -26.55 7.57
CA SER A 404 6.03 -27.97 7.19
C SER A 404 4.78 -28.35 6.39
N GLU A 405 3.76 -27.54 6.39
CA GLU A 405 2.52 -27.81 5.61
C GLU A 405 2.46 -27.00 4.30
N ALA A 406 3.56 -26.36 3.95
CA ALA A 406 3.75 -25.88 2.60
C ALA A 406 3.74 -27.09 1.67
N VAL A 407 2.55 -27.47 1.16
CA VAL A 407 2.52 -28.01 -0.19
C VAL A 407 3.37 -27.02 -0.98
N PRO A 408 4.43 -27.45 -1.68
CA PRO A 408 5.14 -26.57 -2.56
C PRO A 408 4.07 -26.01 -3.49
N VAL A 409 3.55 -24.85 -3.13
CA VAL A 409 2.83 -24.02 -4.08
C VAL A 409 3.94 -23.74 -5.07
N PRO A 410 3.84 -24.23 -6.32
CA PRO A 410 4.82 -23.85 -7.34
C PRO A 410 4.88 -22.36 -7.21
N ALA A 411 6.07 -21.81 -6.98
CA ALA A 411 6.26 -20.38 -6.73
C ALA A 411 5.34 -19.68 -7.70
N ALA A 412 4.25 -19.15 -7.16
CA ALA A 412 3.16 -18.72 -8.01
C ALA A 412 3.79 -17.60 -8.78
N ALA A 413 3.96 -17.79 -10.09
CA ALA A 413 4.57 -16.80 -10.94
C ALA A 413 3.88 -15.50 -10.60
N VAL A 414 4.62 -14.54 -10.06
CA VAL A 414 4.06 -13.29 -9.56
C VAL A 414 3.18 -12.75 -10.66
N LYS A 415 1.86 -12.67 -10.42
CA LYS A 415 0.94 -12.18 -11.45
C LYS A 415 1.38 -10.76 -11.78
N PRO A 416 1.77 -10.45 -13.03
CA PRO A 416 2.25 -9.12 -13.37
C PRO A 416 1.14 -8.10 -13.06
N VAL A 417 1.49 -7.05 -12.35
CA VAL A 417 0.60 -5.93 -12.00
C VAL A 417 0.05 -5.26 -13.26
N PHE A 418 0.84 -5.27 -14.34
CA PHE A 418 0.46 -4.73 -15.64
C PHE A 418 0.34 -5.84 -16.68
N SER A 419 -0.69 -5.77 -17.51
CA SER A 419 -0.98 -6.76 -18.56
C SER A 419 0.05 -6.77 -19.69
N SER A 420 0.81 -5.68 -19.90
CA SER A 420 1.80 -5.55 -20.96
C SER A 420 2.80 -4.42 -20.69
N ALA A 421 3.95 -4.45 -21.38
CA ALA A 421 4.92 -3.35 -21.37
C ALA A 421 4.32 -2.02 -21.89
N GLN A 422 3.32 -2.07 -22.75
CA GLN A 422 2.62 -0.88 -23.22
C GLN A 422 1.74 -0.28 -22.10
N ALA A 423 1.07 -1.10 -21.32
CA ALA A 423 0.31 -0.66 -20.14
C ALA A 423 1.23 0.01 -19.10
N VAL A 424 2.42 -0.54 -18.86
CA VAL A 424 3.44 0.07 -17.98
C VAL A 424 3.85 1.47 -18.46
N ARG A 425 4.11 1.62 -19.75
CA ARG A 425 4.48 2.92 -20.34
C ARG A 425 3.35 3.93 -20.25
N ALA A 426 2.13 3.52 -20.60
CA ALA A 426 0.96 4.36 -20.51
C ALA A 426 0.73 4.84 -19.07
N ALA A 427 0.83 3.94 -18.09
CA ALA A 427 0.73 4.30 -16.67
C ALA A 427 1.83 5.28 -16.24
N ALA A 428 3.06 5.09 -16.68
CA ALA A 428 4.17 6.01 -16.39
C ALA A 428 4.00 7.41 -17.02
N GLU A 429 3.33 7.49 -18.18
CA GLU A 429 3.10 8.74 -18.91
C GLU A 429 1.85 9.49 -18.42
N SER A 430 0.83 8.78 -17.94
CA SER A 430 -0.43 9.35 -17.45
C SER A 430 -0.42 9.74 -15.98
N SER A 431 0.60 9.31 -15.22
CA SER A 431 0.61 9.49 -13.77
C SER A 431 0.70 10.94 -13.36
N SER A 432 -0.33 11.45 -12.67
CA SER A 432 -0.31 12.72 -11.94
C SER A 432 0.26 12.56 -10.51
N ALA A 433 0.42 11.33 -10.04
CA ALA A 433 0.87 11.03 -8.68
C ALA A 433 2.34 11.40 -8.40
N GLY A 434 3.13 11.61 -9.47
CA GLY A 434 4.51 12.08 -9.33
C GLY A 434 5.51 11.00 -8.89
N GLU A 435 6.72 11.47 -8.63
CA GLU A 435 7.85 10.67 -8.19
C GLU A 435 7.73 10.39 -6.68
N LEU A 436 7.71 9.10 -6.32
CA LEU A 436 7.67 8.64 -4.93
C LEU A 436 9.07 8.40 -4.36
N PHE A 437 9.98 7.95 -5.21
CA PHE A 437 11.37 7.68 -4.86
C PHE A 437 12.23 7.73 -6.11
N SER A 438 13.47 8.23 -5.99
CA SER A 438 14.47 8.09 -7.04
C SER A 438 15.87 7.88 -6.49
N TYR A 439 16.69 7.23 -7.29
CA TYR A 439 18.11 7.08 -7.06
C TYR A 439 18.89 7.21 -8.37
N THR A 440 20.05 7.88 -8.29
CA THR A 440 20.91 8.15 -9.44
C THR A 440 22.23 7.39 -9.32
N PHE A 441 22.55 6.58 -10.32
CA PHE A 441 23.83 5.89 -10.48
C PHE A 441 24.70 6.64 -11.49
N GLY A 442 25.95 6.92 -11.14
CA GLY A 442 26.95 7.47 -12.06
C GLY A 442 27.56 6.38 -12.94
N PHE A 443 27.88 6.72 -14.19
CA PHE A 443 28.58 5.84 -15.12
C PHE A 443 29.86 6.47 -15.65
N PRO A 444 30.96 5.70 -15.78
CA PRO A 444 32.14 6.16 -16.49
C PRO A 444 31.84 6.47 -17.97
N ALA A 445 32.68 7.27 -18.61
CA ALA A 445 32.53 7.60 -20.02
C ALA A 445 32.55 6.33 -20.89
N SER A 446 31.59 6.24 -21.82
CA SER A 446 31.43 5.12 -22.76
C SER A 446 31.14 3.76 -22.10
N MET A 447 30.88 3.71 -20.80
CA MET A 447 30.55 2.48 -20.06
C MET A 447 29.08 2.43 -19.68
N ALA A 448 28.56 1.19 -19.56
CA ALA A 448 27.21 0.88 -19.13
C ALA A 448 27.19 -0.37 -18.23
N ASP A 449 28.24 -0.55 -17.44
CA ASP A 449 28.32 -1.64 -16.46
C ASP A 449 28.03 -1.13 -15.07
N LEU A 450 27.24 -1.89 -14.33
CA LEU A 450 26.86 -1.61 -12.95
C LEU A 450 26.80 -2.93 -12.17
N ALA A 451 27.58 -3.02 -11.09
CA ALA A 451 27.53 -4.14 -10.18
C ALA A 451 26.77 -3.73 -8.91
N TRP A 452 25.76 -4.52 -8.50
CA TRP A 452 25.01 -4.22 -7.29
C TRP A 452 25.89 -4.23 -6.03
N ARG A 453 26.96 -5.02 -6.03
CA ARG A 453 27.89 -5.15 -4.89
C ARG A 453 28.65 -3.86 -4.57
N ASP A 454 28.73 -2.95 -5.54
CA ASP A 454 29.32 -1.62 -5.33
C ASP A 454 28.39 -0.67 -4.57
N TYR A 455 27.08 -1.06 -4.44
CA TYR A 455 26.00 -0.24 -3.86
C TYR A 455 25.06 -1.10 -2.98
N PRO A 456 25.56 -1.92 -2.03
CA PRO A 456 24.72 -2.90 -1.31
C PRO A 456 23.56 -2.25 -0.53
N ASP A 457 23.82 -1.19 0.21
CA ASP A 457 22.81 -0.48 1.00
C ASP A 457 21.77 0.23 0.11
N VAL A 458 22.22 0.72 -1.05
CA VAL A 458 21.33 1.34 -2.04
C VAL A 458 20.36 0.31 -2.61
N PHE A 459 20.86 -0.86 -3.02
CA PHE A 459 19.99 -1.92 -3.55
C PHE A 459 19.06 -2.50 -2.49
N THR A 460 19.49 -2.54 -1.22
CA THR A 460 18.61 -2.88 -0.08
C THR A 460 17.48 -1.85 0.04
N THR A 461 17.78 -0.56 0.01
CA THR A 461 16.78 0.50 0.05
C THR A 461 15.85 0.47 -1.17
N ILE A 462 16.39 0.28 -2.36
CA ILE A 462 15.60 0.13 -3.60
C ILE A 462 14.64 -1.06 -3.47
N HIS A 463 15.12 -2.20 -2.98
CA HIS A 463 14.29 -3.39 -2.82
C HIS A 463 13.15 -3.16 -1.83
N GLU A 464 13.43 -2.52 -0.71
CA GLU A 464 12.40 -2.12 0.26
C GLU A 464 11.32 -1.26 -0.39
N LYS A 465 11.73 -0.22 -1.13
CA LYS A 465 10.81 0.70 -1.81
C LYS A 465 10.02 0.01 -2.93
N VAL A 466 10.71 -0.74 -3.80
CA VAL A 466 10.08 -1.50 -4.89
C VAL A 466 9.06 -2.51 -4.34
N THR A 467 9.35 -3.18 -3.23
CA THR A 467 8.42 -4.13 -2.61
C THR A 467 7.23 -3.43 -1.97
N ARG A 468 7.46 -2.36 -1.22
CA ARG A 468 6.42 -1.56 -0.57
C ARG A 468 5.43 -0.96 -1.57
N TYR A 469 5.96 -0.41 -2.65
CA TYR A 469 5.20 0.15 -3.76
C TYR A 469 4.92 -0.90 -4.85
N GLY A 470 4.35 -2.04 -4.44
CA GLY A 470 4.11 -3.18 -5.32
C GLY A 470 3.26 -2.86 -6.55
N GLY A 471 2.35 -1.88 -6.46
CA GLY A 471 1.53 -1.41 -7.58
C GLY A 471 2.14 -0.30 -8.44
N ALA A 472 3.31 0.25 -8.08
CA ALA A 472 3.95 1.35 -8.81
C ALA A 472 4.67 0.92 -10.08
N VAL A 473 4.86 1.84 -11.02
CA VAL A 473 5.81 1.67 -12.13
C VAL A 473 7.22 1.99 -11.66
N VAL A 474 8.18 1.17 -12.04
CA VAL A 474 9.62 1.42 -11.83
C VAL A 474 10.23 1.85 -13.15
N GLN A 475 10.43 3.15 -13.33
CA GLN A 475 11.02 3.70 -14.52
C GLN A 475 12.54 3.79 -14.39
N LEU A 476 13.25 3.26 -15.36
CA LEU A 476 14.69 3.31 -15.47
C LEU A 476 15.07 4.21 -16.63
N ARG A 477 15.72 5.34 -16.36
CA ARG A 477 16.19 6.30 -17.35
C ARG A 477 17.69 6.27 -17.43
N GLY A 478 18.24 6.12 -18.62
CA GLY A 478 19.67 6.27 -18.84
C GLY A 478 19.97 7.53 -19.62
N HIS A 479 21.09 8.16 -19.34
CA HIS A 479 21.50 9.44 -19.93
C HIS A 479 22.94 9.38 -20.42
N ALA A 480 23.22 10.12 -21.49
CA ALA A 480 24.57 10.28 -22.04
C ALA A 480 25.00 11.75 -21.95
N ASP A 481 26.31 11.99 -21.84
CA ASP A 481 26.86 13.33 -21.89
C ASP A 481 26.60 13.96 -23.27
N ASN A 482 26.13 15.19 -23.26
CA ASN A 482 25.71 15.91 -24.47
C ASN A 482 26.84 16.74 -25.12
N MET A 483 28.03 16.80 -24.50
CA MET A 483 29.10 17.69 -24.96
C MET A 483 29.54 17.40 -26.37
N PHE A 484 29.78 16.13 -26.73
CA PHE A 484 30.21 15.79 -28.10
C PHE A 484 29.08 16.01 -29.11
N HIS A 485 27.84 15.72 -28.78
CA HIS A 485 26.67 16.02 -29.59
C HIS A 485 26.55 17.53 -29.86
N ASN A 486 26.66 18.37 -28.83
CA ASN A 486 26.61 19.82 -28.95
C ASN A 486 27.78 20.36 -29.82
N PHE A 487 28.97 19.81 -29.64
CA PHE A 487 30.14 20.17 -30.45
C PHE A 487 29.90 19.84 -31.93
N VAL A 488 29.46 18.63 -32.27
CA VAL A 488 29.18 18.24 -33.66
C VAL A 488 28.07 19.10 -34.27
N ARG A 489 26.99 19.34 -33.53
CA ARG A 489 25.87 20.20 -33.93
C ARG A 489 26.35 21.63 -34.28
N MET A 490 27.16 22.20 -33.40
CA MET A 490 27.72 23.55 -33.58
C MET A 490 28.65 23.62 -34.81
N LYS A 491 29.53 22.64 -34.98
CA LYS A 491 30.44 22.60 -36.16
C LYS A 491 29.68 22.39 -37.48
N ARG A 492 28.71 21.49 -37.50
CA ARG A 492 27.88 21.22 -38.67
C ARG A 492 26.98 22.40 -39.05
N SER A 493 26.42 23.12 -38.08
CA SER A 493 25.62 24.33 -38.34
C SER A 493 26.44 25.47 -38.97
N ARG A 494 27.77 25.43 -38.86
CA ARG A 494 28.72 26.35 -39.52
C ARG A 494 29.28 25.78 -40.81
N GLY A 495 28.72 24.70 -41.35
CA GLY A 495 29.14 24.08 -42.63
C GLY A 495 30.38 23.18 -42.54
N ALA A 496 30.92 22.92 -41.34
CA ALA A 496 32.10 22.07 -41.21
C ALA A 496 31.76 20.58 -41.43
N THR A 497 32.57 19.91 -42.23
CA THR A 497 32.49 18.47 -42.49
C THR A 497 33.61 17.68 -41.81
N THR A 498 34.64 18.36 -41.34
CA THR A 498 35.79 17.79 -40.66
C THR A 498 36.16 18.59 -39.40
N ASP A 499 36.85 17.93 -38.46
CA ASP A 499 37.45 18.54 -37.29
C ASP A 499 38.95 18.26 -37.27
N GLU A 500 39.74 19.26 -36.85
CA GLU A 500 41.20 19.16 -36.76
C GLU A 500 41.61 18.83 -35.30
N ARG A 501 42.36 17.74 -35.17
CA ARG A 501 42.88 17.32 -33.83
C ARG A 501 44.39 17.11 -33.92
N LYS A 502 45.05 17.43 -32.82
CA LYS A 502 46.51 17.21 -32.69
C LYS A 502 46.74 15.74 -32.28
N VAL A 503 47.39 14.98 -33.18
CA VAL A 503 47.74 13.59 -32.96
C VAL A 503 49.21 13.38 -33.28
N GLY A 504 50.00 12.91 -32.31
CA GLY A 504 51.43 12.71 -32.50
C GLY A 504 52.21 13.99 -32.83
N GLY A 505 51.78 15.16 -32.33
CA GLY A 505 52.42 16.44 -32.58
C GLY A 505 51.94 17.17 -33.82
N ALA A 506 51.23 16.53 -34.76
CA ALA A 506 50.70 17.10 -36.00
C ALA A 506 49.17 17.26 -35.99
N PHE A 507 48.66 18.32 -36.65
CA PHE A 507 47.20 18.47 -36.82
C PHE A 507 46.71 17.55 -37.96
N LYS A 508 45.72 16.71 -37.65
CA LYS A 508 45.07 15.82 -38.58
C LYS A 508 43.58 16.15 -38.69
N LYS A 509 43.04 16.08 -39.91
CA LYS A 509 41.59 16.24 -40.17
C LYS A 509 40.87 14.92 -40.02
N PHE A 510 39.81 14.93 -39.25
CA PHE A 510 38.92 13.79 -39.04
C PHE A 510 37.51 14.13 -39.56
N PRO A 511 36.83 13.24 -40.24
CA PRO A 511 35.44 13.48 -40.64
C PRO A 511 34.57 13.67 -39.40
N LEU A 512 33.69 14.67 -39.41
CA LEU A 512 32.66 14.87 -38.42
C LEU A 512 31.48 13.95 -38.71
N PRO A 513 31.00 13.14 -37.74
CA PRO A 513 29.79 12.35 -37.92
C PRO A 513 28.58 13.25 -38.14
N GLN A 514 27.48 12.69 -38.66
CA GLN A 514 26.21 13.39 -38.70
C GLN A 514 25.68 13.56 -37.27
N VAL A 515 24.92 14.62 -37.01
CA VAL A 515 24.34 14.89 -35.69
C VAL A 515 23.46 13.75 -35.23
N GLU A 516 22.69 13.18 -36.15
CA GLU A 516 21.82 12.04 -35.95
C GLU A 516 22.58 10.76 -35.57
N GLU A 517 23.73 10.50 -36.19
CA GLU A 517 24.59 9.35 -35.85
C GLU A 517 25.07 9.45 -34.38
N VAL A 518 25.47 10.65 -33.94
CA VAL A 518 25.88 10.87 -32.55
C VAL A 518 24.70 10.74 -31.60
N ALA A 519 23.53 11.25 -31.96
CA ALA A 519 22.31 11.09 -31.17
C ALA A 519 21.90 9.63 -31.05
N ASN A 520 21.95 8.86 -32.14
CA ASN A 520 21.63 7.43 -32.13
C ASN A 520 22.62 6.61 -31.29
N ALA A 521 23.91 6.93 -31.34
CA ALA A 521 24.92 6.30 -30.47
C ALA A 521 24.68 6.63 -28.99
N ALA A 522 24.35 7.88 -28.69
CA ALA A 522 24.00 8.31 -27.33
C ALA A 522 22.72 7.63 -26.82
N ASN A 523 21.70 7.47 -27.66
CA ASN A 523 20.47 6.75 -27.32
C ASN A 523 20.75 5.26 -26.98
N LYS A 524 21.57 4.59 -27.77
CA LYS A 524 21.98 3.18 -27.49
C LYS A 524 22.73 3.07 -26.16
N LEU A 525 23.72 3.93 -25.93
CA LEU A 525 24.49 3.93 -24.68
C LEU A 525 23.62 4.23 -23.46
N SER A 526 22.73 5.22 -23.58
CA SER A 526 21.83 5.59 -22.50
C SER A 526 20.84 4.46 -22.18
N TYR A 527 20.27 3.80 -23.20
CA TYR A 527 19.44 2.61 -23.00
C TYR A 527 20.21 1.49 -22.28
N SER A 528 21.47 1.24 -22.69
CA SER A 528 22.32 0.24 -22.04
C SER A 528 22.57 0.57 -20.56
N ARG A 529 22.70 1.85 -20.18
CA ARG A 529 22.83 2.28 -18.77
C ARG A 529 21.56 2.03 -17.98
N ALA A 530 20.38 2.37 -18.53
CA ALA A 530 19.10 2.06 -17.89
C ALA A 530 18.93 0.55 -17.70
N PHE A 531 19.26 -0.23 -18.74
CA PHE A 531 19.18 -1.69 -18.67
C PHE A 531 20.18 -2.31 -17.68
N ALA A 532 21.37 -1.69 -17.51
CA ALA A 532 22.35 -2.14 -16.51
C ALA A 532 21.81 -2.01 -15.08
N VAL A 533 21.04 -0.97 -14.78
CA VAL A 533 20.36 -0.82 -13.48
C VAL A 533 19.36 -1.96 -13.26
N LYS A 534 18.52 -2.28 -14.26
CA LYS A 534 17.58 -3.42 -14.19
C LYS A 534 18.31 -4.74 -13.94
N ARG A 535 19.39 -4.99 -14.68
CA ARG A 535 20.21 -6.21 -14.57
C ARG A 535 20.85 -6.31 -13.19
N ALA A 536 21.40 -5.23 -12.67
CA ALA A 536 22.02 -5.19 -11.34
C ALA A 536 20.99 -5.49 -10.24
N TYR A 537 19.78 -4.95 -10.35
CA TYR A 537 18.70 -5.23 -9.41
C TYR A 537 18.24 -6.71 -9.49
N ALA A 538 18.06 -7.25 -10.68
CA ALA A 538 17.73 -8.67 -10.85
C ALA A 538 18.83 -9.60 -10.29
N GLN A 539 20.09 -9.20 -10.45
CA GLN A 539 21.22 -9.94 -9.88
C GLN A 539 21.23 -9.85 -8.35
N TYR A 540 20.94 -8.68 -7.77
CA TYR A 540 20.78 -8.49 -6.33
C TYR A 540 19.69 -9.41 -5.77
N LEU A 541 18.50 -9.45 -6.40
CA LEU A 541 17.41 -10.32 -5.98
C LEU A 541 17.80 -11.81 -6.00
N ARG A 542 18.52 -12.23 -7.04
CA ARG A 542 18.99 -13.62 -7.15
C ARG A 542 20.02 -13.98 -6.10
N GLU A 543 21.03 -13.15 -5.92
CA GLU A 543 22.19 -13.48 -5.10
C GLU A 543 21.96 -13.18 -3.60
N HIS A 544 21.21 -12.15 -3.28
CA HIS A 544 20.97 -11.73 -1.90
C HIS A 544 19.69 -12.35 -1.33
N HIS A 545 18.62 -12.46 -2.14
CA HIS A 545 17.32 -13.00 -1.72
C HIS A 545 17.05 -14.41 -2.23
N GLY A 546 17.88 -14.96 -3.13
CA GLY A 546 17.72 -16.32 -3.65
C GLY A 546 16.57 -16.49 -4.64
N LEU A 547 15.98 -15.40 -5.16
CA LEU A 547 14.81 -15.46 -6.03
C LEU A 547 15.16 -16.00 -7.42
N SER A 548 14.35 -16.92 -7.93
CA SER A 548 14.39 -17.36 -9.33
C SER A 548 13.82 -16.29 -10.27
N ALA A 549 14.04 -16.44 -11.56
CA ALA A 549 13.51 -15.50 -12.55
C ALA A 549 11.98 -15.43 -12.59
N GLN A 550 11.27 -16.51 -12.18
CA GLN A 550 9.82 -16.57 -12.13
C GLN A 550 9.24 -15.86 -10.89
N GLU A 551 10.05 -15.77 -9.82
CA GLU A 551 9.67 -15.11 -8.56
C GLU A 551 9.95 -13.60 -8.59
N MET A 552 10.70 -13.11 -9.59
CA MET A 552 11.00 -11.69 -9.75
C MET A 552 9.92 -10.99 -10.57
N ASP A 553 9.11 -10.12 -9.97
CA ASP A 553 8.25 -9.23 -10.77
C ASP A 553 9.03 -8.03 -11.31
N LEU A 554 9.57 -8.22 -12.51
CA LEU A 554 10.21 -7.15 -13.28
C LEU A 554 9.33 -6.65 -14.44
N SER A 555 8.05 -7.07 -14.50
CA SER A 555 7.10 -6.71 -15.57
C SER A 555 6.76 -5.21 -15.55
N ARG A 556 6.74 -4.58 -14.38
CA ARG A 556 6.45 -3.16 -14.15
C ARG A 556 7.66 -2.23 -14.32
N PHE A 557 8.80 -2.77 -14.82
CA PHE A 557 10.01 -1.99 -15.07
C PHE A 557 10.01 -1.44 -16.50
N ASP A 558 9.87 -0.11 -16.64
CA ASP A 558 9.98 0.61 -17.90
C ASP A 558 11.43 1.11 -18.10
N VAL A 559 12.06 0.69 -19.21
CA VAL A 559 13.47 1.03 -19.50
C VAL A 559 13.52 2.03 -20.63
N LYS A 560 14.06 3.22 -20.38
CA LYS A 560 14.18 4.32 -21.37
C LYS A 560 15.62 4.81 -21.50
N GLY A 561 16.08 4.90 -22.76
CA GLY A 561 17.29 5.66 -23.10
C GLY A 561 16.91 7.09 -23.43
N MET A 562 17.39 8.05 -22.65
CA MET A 562 17.12 9.48 -22.83
C MET A 562 18.13 10.14 -23.79
N GLY A 563 19.18 9.42 -24.17
CA GLY A 563 20.23 9.96 -25.03
C GLY A 563 20.84 11.21 -24.43
N VAL A 564 20.79 12.29 -25.21
CA VAL A 564 21.26 13.63 -24.83
C VAL A 564 20.13 14.64 -24.63
N SER A 565 18.87 14.19 -24.66
CA SER A 565 17.69 15.06 -24.64
C SER A 565 17.38 15.64 -23.26
N ASP A 566 17.83 14.96 -22.19
CA ASP A 566 17.56 15.35 -20.80
C ASP A 566 18.89 15.42 -20.00
N PRO A 567 19.77 16.37 -20.29
CA PRO A 567 21.02 16.53 -19.55
C PRO A 567 20.78 17.27 -18.24
N LYS A 568 21.44 16.85 -17.14
CA LYS A 568 21.46 17.60 -15.89
C LYS A 568 22.13 18.97 -16.05
N HIS A 569 23.15 19.02 -16.92
CA HIS A 569 23.85 20.23 -17.34
C HIS A 569 23.81 20.36 -18.87
N SER A 570 23.04 21.31 -19.36
CA SER A 570 22.86 21.53 -20.82
C SER A 570 24.16 21.94 -21.54
N ASN A 571 25.03 22.67 -20.84
CA ASN A 571 26.34 23.10 -21.34
C ASN A 571 27.41 22.84 -20.26
N PRO A 572 27.84 21.57 -20.09
CA PRO A 572 28.76 21.21 -19.03
C PRO A 572 30.13 21.90 -19.24
N SER A 573 30.58 22.69 -18.25
CA SER A 573 31.82 23.42 -18.28
C SER A 573 32.96 22.74 -17.51
N SER A 574 32.66 21.68 -16.76
CA SER A 574 33.64 20.91 -15.98
C SER A 574 33.53 19.42 -16.22
N PRO A 575 34.60 18.65 -15.96
CA PRO A 575 34.55 17.19 -15.98
C PRO A 575 33.48 16.61 -15.05
N GLN A 576 33.26 17.23 -13.88
CA GLN A 576 32.24 16.81 -12.92
C GLN A 576 30.83 16.94 -13.51
N GLN A 577 30.49 18.08 -14.12
CA GLN A 577 29.20 18.29 -14.78
C GLN A 577 28.94 17.29 -15.90
N ARG A 578 29.98 16.92 -16.63
CA ARG A 578 29.91 15.87 -17.67
C ARG A 578 29.62 14.50 -17.06
N THR A 579 30.28 14.18 -15.94
CA THR A 579 30.04 12.93 -15.19
C THR A 579 28.60 12.87 -14.68
N GLU A 580 28.06 13.97 -14.19
CA GLU A 580 26.67 14.06 -13.73
C GLU A 580 25.65 13.88 -14.86
N ASN A 581 26.01 14.18 -16.12
CA ASN A 581 25.20 13.83 -17.28
C ASN A 581 25.25 12.35 -17.66
N MET A 582 26.32 11.63 -17.25
CA MET A 582 26.51 10.19 -17.53
C MET A 582 25.91 9.36 -16.42
N ARG A 583 24.59 9.19 -16.41
CA ARG A 583 23.88 8.60 -15.29
C ARG A 583 22.81 7.58 -15.71
N GLY A 584 22.42 6.75 -14.76
CA GLY A 584 21.21 5.95 -14.80
C GLY A 584 20.34 6.28 -13.60
N GLU A 585 19.07 6.47 -13.80
CA GLU A 585 18.10 6.80 -12.75
C GLU A 585 17.11 5.65 -12.59
N LEU A 586 16.83 5.30 -11.34
CA LEU A 586 15.71 4.45 -10.97
C LEU A 586 14.68 5.35 -10.30
N ILE A 587 13.46 5.38 -10.83
CA ILE A 587 12.37 6.23 -10.37
C ILE A 587 11.15 5.36 -10.11
N ILE A 588 10.59 5.43 -8.91
CA ILE A 588 9.30 4.81 -8.59
C ILE A 588 8.23 5.85 -8.78
N ILE A 589 7.28 5.57 -9.66
CA ILE A 589 6.20 6.46 -10.04
C ILE A 589 4.88 5.86 -9.55
N GLY A 590 4.12 6.62 -8.77
CA GLY A 590 2.76 6.26 -8.40
C GLY A 590 1.87 6.15 -9.64
N VAL A 591 0.94 5.20 -9.62
CA VAL A 591 -0.01 5.06 -10.73
C VAL A 591 -1.38 5.54 -10.30
N GLU A 592 -2.08 6.23 -11.19
CA GLU A 592 -3.50 6.45 -11.03
C GLU A 592 -4.24 5.12 -11.15
N SER A 593 -5.25 4.97 -10.31
CA SER A 593 -6.05 3.76 -10.30
C SER A 593 -6.91 3.67 -11.56
N GLU A 594 -6.40 3.08 -12.62
CA GLU A 594 -7.31 2.44 -13.57
C GLU A 594 -7.89 1.22 -12.84
N ILE A 595 -9.15 1.33 -12.39
CA ILE A 595 -9.94 0.16 -12.06
C ILE A 595 -9.98 -0.65 -13.35
N PRO A 596 -9.56 -1.93 -13.35
CA PRO A 596 -9.91 -2.80 -14.45
C PRO A 596 -11.44 -2.85 -14.46
N LEU A 597 -12.08 -2.05 -15.31
CA LEU A 597 -13.54 -1.96 -15.46
C LEU A 597 -14.20 -3.28 -15.88
N ASP A 598 -13.40 -4.35 -15.94
CA ASP A 598 -13.77 -5.63 -16.52
C ASP A 598 -13.31 -6.81 -15.63
N PHE A 599 -13.74 -6.80 -14.37
CA PHE A 599 -13.52 -7.92 -13.45
C PHE A 599 -14.53 -9.08 -13.66
N GLY A 600 -15.26 -9.10 -14.79
CA GLY A 600 -16.26 -10.16 -15.05
C GLY A 600 -17.59 -9.95 -14.33
N MET A 601 -17.90 -8.73 -13.94
CA MET A 601 -19.07 -8.36 -13.13
C MET A 601 -20.39 -8.50 -13.86
N GLU A 602 -20.39 -8.49 -15.22
CA GLU A 602 -21.61 -8.67 -16.00
C GLU A 602 -22.32 -10.00 -15.71
N ASP A 603 -21.56 -11.01 -15.29
CA ASP A 603 -22.08 -12.35 -14.97
C ASP A 603 -22.61 -12.46 -13.51
N LEU A 604 -22.38 -11.45 -12.67
CA LEU A 604 -22.90 -11.37 -11.30
C LEU A 604 -24.21 -10.57 -11.20
N ARG A 605 -24.64 -9.88 -12.27
CA ARG A 605 -25.90 -9.12 -12.35
C ARG A 605 -27.17 -9.96 -12.36
#